data_c88a4debce00f3257de8ade57cd78456
#
_entry.id   c88a4debce00f3257de8ade57cd78456
#
_cell.length_a   1.000
_cell.length_b   1.000
_cell.length_c   1.000
_cell.angle_alpha   90.00
_cell.angle_beta   90.00
_cell.angle_gamma   90.00
#
_symmetry.space_group_name_H-M   'P 1'
#
loop_
_entity.id
_entity.type
_entity.pdbx_description
1 polymer ?
#
loop_
_entity_poly.entity_id
_entity_poly.type
_entity_poly.pdbx_seq_one_letter_code
_entity_poly.pdbx_strand_id
1 'polypeptide(L)'
;MFARIHQFLVVFFAFSLVATAATASSFSIVGTGDGVLVLKALADSYSAGKPDQTVEVPPSIGSGGGIAAVGSDREILARVARDLKPNEVASGLAYDPLFAIPSVFFVHPGVPLQSLSSAQIRGIFMGEITNWREVGGPDLRIRVVRREDADSTVLVFRETLPVFEGLKFTERSKLALTTQEAINSVIENSGAIGFGPLSDIRDTRLKALSIDGIPPSDARYPSKVKIAFVYKPHRLTDDIQRFLSYLRTPDAARIVRSFGAHPYTK
;
A
#
# COMPACT_ATOMS: atom_id res chain seq x y z
N MET A 1 6.43 80.43 -47.89
CA MET A 1 7.43 79.53 -47.42
C MET A 1 6.78 78.65 -46.32
N PHE A 2 6.20 77.48 -46.74
CA PHE A 2 5.38 76.62 -45.85
C PHE A 2 6.21 75.44 -45.43
N ALA A 3 6.42 75.28 -44.08
CA ALA A 3 7.09 74.17 -43.48
C ALA A 3 6.07 73.06 -43.20
N ARG A 4 6.23 71.88 -43.80
CA ARG A 4 5.45 70.69 -43.54
C ARG A 4 6.02 69.94 -42.35
N ILE A 5 5.28 69.86 -41.26
CA ILE A 5 5.57 69.01 -40.08
C ILE A 5 5.04 67.62 -40.39
N HIS A 6 5.94 66.64 -40.47
CA HIS A 6 5.60 65.18 -40.53
C HIS A 6 5.43 64.65 -39.13
N GLN A 7 4.23 64.27 -38.72
CA GLN A 7 3.95 63.54 -37.52
C GLN A 7 4.24 62.01 -37.77
N PHE A 8 5.25 61.45 -37.08
CA PHE A 8 5.47 60.04 -37.06
C PHE A 8 4.56 59.42 -35.97
N LEU A 9 3.58 58.59 -36.41
CA LEU A 9 2.72 57.80 -35.53
C LEU A 9 3.50 56.53 -35.12
N VAL A 10 3.97 56.47 -33.87
CA VAL A 10 4.58 55.26 -33.29
C VAL A 10 3.44 54.39 -32.76
N VAL A 11 3.14 53.28 -33.46
CA VAL A 11 2.18 52.27 -33.00
C VAL A 11 2.87 51.34 -32.04
N PHE A 12 2.57 51.43 -30.74
CA PHE A 12 3.00 50.50 -29.73
C PHE A 12 2.15 49.22 -29.79
N PHE A 13 2.74 48.13 -30.27
CA PHE A 13 2.12 46.80 -30.21
C PHE A 13 2.34 46.23 -28.78
N ALA A 14 1.29 46.33 -27.95
CA ALA A 14 1.30 45.68 -26.64
C ALA A 14 1.11 44.18 -26.83
N PHE A 15 2.20 43.40 -26.66
CA PHE A 15 2.14 41.93 -26.62
C PHE A 15 1.60 41.53 -25.25
N SER A 16 0.31 41.24 -25.17
CA SER A 16 -0.31 40.67 -23.98
C SER A 16 0.19 39.25 -23.79
N LEU A 17 1.11 39.04 -22.84
CA LEU A 17 1.51 37.72 -22.38
C LEU A 17 0.32 37.12 -21.59
N VAL A 18 -0.46 36.26 -22.23
CA VAL A 18 -1.46 35.46 -21.53
C VAL A 18 -0.72 34.39 -20.73
N ALA A 19 -0.45 34.67 -19.48
CA ALA A 19 0.00 33.67 -18.54
C ALA A 19 -1.14 32.66 -18.35
N THR A 20 -1.05 31.49 -18.99
CA THR A 20 -1.91 30.36 -18.68
C THR A 20 -1.57 29.94 -17.24
N ALA A 21 -2.43 30.29 -16.29
CA ALA A 21 -2.35 29.75 -14.95
C ALA A 21 -2.46 28.22 -15.06
N ALA A 22 -1.37 27.51 -14.79
CA ALA A 22 -1.40 26.07 -14.63
C ALA A 22 -2.34 25.77 -13.47
N THR A 23 -3.48 25.14 -13.74
CA THR A 23 -4.40 24.71 -12.69
C THR A 23 -3.72 23.58 -11.91
N ALA A 24 -3.56 23.79 -10.59
CA ALA A 24 -3.04 22.75 -9.71
C ALA A 24 -3.87 21.47 -9.88
N SER A 25 -3.19 20.39 -10.22
CA SER A 25 -3.82 19.08 -10.43
C SER A 25 -3.54 18.21 -9.20
N SER A 26 -4.61 17.84 -8.50
CA SER A 26 -4.51 16.90 -7.39
C SER A 26 -5.48 15.74 -7.60
N PHE A 27 -5.05 14.54 -7.23
CA PHE A 27 -5.92 13.38 -7.16
C PHE A 27 -5.51 12.48 -5.99
N SER A 28 -6.48 11.68 -5.51
CA SER A 28 -6.27 10.77 -4.40
C SER A 28 -6.23 9.31 -4.86
N ILE A 29 -5.49 8.48 -4.11
CA ILE A 29 -5.43 7.03 -4.28
C ILE A 29 -5.96 6.39 -3.01
N VAL A 30 -7.27 6.20 -2.91
CA VAL A 30 -7.95 5.62 -1.73
C VAL A 30 -7.84 4.10 -1.70
N GLY A 31 -8.12 3.45 -0.57
CA GLY A 31 -8.25 1.98 -0.52
C GLY A 31 -7.47 1.31 0.61
N THR A 32 -6.80 0.19 0.31
CA THR A 32 -6.09 -0.64 1.29
C THR A 32 -5.02 0.10 2.10
N GLY A 33 -4.78 -0.36 3.33
CA GLY A 33 -3.64 0.09 4.14
C GLY A 33 -2.31 -0.51 3.71
N ASP A 34 -2.34 -1.59 2.94
CA ASP A 34 -1.13 -2.29 2.51
C ASP A 34 -0.39 -1.50 1.43
N GLY A 35 0.93 -1.36 1.57
CA GLY A 35 1.79 -0.68 0.62
C GLY A 35 1.67 0.84 0.61
N VAL A 36 1.03 1.45 1.61
CA VAL A 36 0.87 2.92 1.73
C VAL A 36 2.21 3.63 1.67
N LEU A 37 3.25 3.13 2.37
CA LEU A 37 4.57 3.78 2.39
C LEU A 37 5.24 3.73 1.01
N VAL A 38 5.11 2.63 0.29
CA VAL A 38 5.62 2.50 -1.09
C VAL A 38 4.92 3.51 -2.00
N LEU A 39 3.57 3.58 -1.92
CA LEU A 39 2.79 4.49 -2.76
C LEU A 39 3.04 5.96 -2.44
N LYS A 40 3.23 6.32 -1.15
CA LYS A 40 3.65 7.67 -0.77
C LYS A 40 5.01 8.03 -1.35
N ALA A 41 6.01 7.16 -1.23
CA ALA A 41 7.33 7.41 -1.81
C ALA A 41 7.28 7.55 -3.35
N LEU A 42 6.42 6.79 -4.03
CA LEU A 42 6.18 6.92 -5.47
C LEU A 42 5.48 8.25 -5.81
N ALA A 43 4.47 8.64 -5.03
CA ALA A 43 3.75 9.90 -5.18
C ALA A 43 4.67 11.10 -4.98
N ASP A 44 5.47 11.10 -3.90
CA ASP A 44 6.44 12.15 -3.59
C ASP A 44 7.48 12.29 -4.71
N SER A 45 8.02 11.17 -5.20
CA SER A 45 8.97 11.15 -6.31
C SER A 45 8.36 11.64 -7.62
N TYR A 46 7.10 11.31 -7.90
CA TYR A 46 6.39 11.80 -9.09
C TYR A 46 6.15 13.30 -9.04
N SER A 47 5.78 13.82 -7.87
CA SER A 47 5.48 15.24 -7.63
C SER A 47 6.75 16.09 -7.47
N ALA A 48 7.91 15.47 -7.26
CA ALA A 48 9.18 16.19 -7.09
C ALA A 48 9.47 17.11 -8.28
N GLY A 49 9.66 18.40 -8.00
CA GLY A 49 9.89 19.42 -9.02
C GLY A 49 8.65 19.84 -9.83
N LYS A 50 7.46 19.41 -9.41
CA LYS A 50 6.18 19.75 -10.05
C LYS A 50 5.21 20.32 -9.01
N PRO A 51 5.34 21.59 -8.62
CA PRO A 51 4.56 22.18 -7.52
C PRO A 51 3.04 22.15 -7.78
N ASP A 52 2.63 22.09 -9.04
CA ASP A 52 1.22 22.07 -9.44
C ASP A 52 0.62 20.66 -9.54
N GLN A 53 1.39 19.61 -9.18
CA GLN A 53 0.91 18.22 -9.22
C GLN A 53 1.05 17.56 -7.86
N THR A 54 -0.08 17.20 -7.24
CA THR A 54 -0.10 16.50 -5.95
C THR A 54 -0.83 15.16 -6.08
N VAL A 55 -0.17 14.09 -5.65
CA VAL A 55 -0.78 12.76 -5.54
C VAL A 55 -0.96 12.43 -4.06
N GLU A 56 -2.20 12.32 -3.62
CA GLU A 56 -2.53 12.03 -2.23
C GLU A 56 -2.73 10.53 -2.00
N VAL A 57 -2.18 10.03 -0.90
CA VAL A 57 -2.38 8.65 -0.44
C VAL A 57 -3.01 8.71 0.96
N PRO A 58 -4.34 8.86 1.04
CA PRO A 58 -5.06 9.05 2.30
C PRO A 58 -5.03 7.79 3.18
N PRO A 59 -5.49 7.87 4.46
CA PRO A 59 -5.64 6.72 5.34
C PRO A 59 -6.45 5.59 4.71
N SER A 60 -6.31 4.39 5.28
CA SER A 60 -6.95 3.18 4.76
C SER A 60 -8.46 3.19 4.97
N ILE A 61 -9.19 2.82 3.91
CA ILE A 61 -10.61 2.46 3.94
C ILE A 61 -10.83 1.00 3.50
N GLY A 62 -9.73 0.22 3.41
CA GLY A 62 -9.70 -1.15 2.94
C GLY A 62 -9.86 -1.30 1.42
N SER A 63 -9.48 -2.45 0.87
CA SER A 63 -9.66 -2.75 -0.57
C SER A 63 -11.13 -2.69 -0.99
N GLY A 64 -12.05 -3.22 -0.18
CA GLY A 64 -13.49 -3.17 -0.45
C GLY A 64 -14.03 -1.75 -0.49
N GLY A 65 -13.60 -0.88 0.44
CA GLY A 65 -13.96 0.53 0.48
C GLY A 65 -13.49 1.29 -0.75
N GLY A 66 -12.23 1.04 -1.18
CA GLY A 66 -11.67 1.62 -2.40
C GLY A 66 -12.43 1.20 -3.66
N ILE A 67 -12.71 -0.10 -3.81
CA ILE A 67 -13.49 -0.62 -4.94
C ILE A 67 -14.89 -0.01 -4.96
N ALA A 68 -15.57 0.07 -3.83
CA ALA A 68 -16.90 0.67 -3.73
C ALA A 68 -16.88 2.18 -4.07
N ALA A 69 -15.83 2.90 -3.67
CA ALA A 69 -15.69 4.32 -3.97
C ALA A 69 -15.52 4.58 -5.48
N VAL A 70 -14.69 3.77 -6.16
CA VAL A 70 -14.53 3.85 -7.62
C VAL A 70 -15.79 3.35 -8.35
N GLY A 71 -16.38 2.25 -7.90
CA GLY A 71 -17.59 1.69 -8.49
C GLY A 71 -18.77 2.67 -8.48
N SER A 72 -18.90 3.47 -7.40
CA SER A 72 -19.94 4.50 -7.22
C SER A 72 -19.54 5.88 -7.72
N ASP A 73 -18.45 6.03 -8.47
CA ASP A 73 -17.95 7.28 -9.04
C ASP A 73 -17.55 8.39 -8.04
N ARG A 74 -17.42 8.04 -6.75
CA ARG A 74 -16.93 8.98 -5.73
C ARG A 74 -15.41 9.23 -5.84
N GLU A 75 -14.68 8.24 -6.33
CA GLU A 75 -13.24 8.30 -6.57
C GLU A 75 -12.92 7.84 -7.99
N ILE A 76 -11.75 8.22 -8.50
CA ILE A 76 -11.30 7.81 -9.83
C ILE A 76 -10.35 6.62 -9.73
N LEU A 77 -9.49 6.61 -8.70
CA LEU A 77 -8.41 5.65 -8.55
C LEU A 77 -8.41 5.04 -7.14
N ALA A 78 -8.39 3.73 -7.06
CA ALA A 78 -8.25 3.02 -5.79
C ALA A 78 -7.05 2.07 -5.82
N ARG A 79 -6.38 1.93 -4.67
CA ARG A 79 -5.39 0.89 -4.40
C ARG A 79 -6.05 -0.30 -3.71
N VAL A 80 -5.74 -1.50 -4.16
CA VAL A 80 -6.29 -2.74 -3.61
C VAL A 80 -5.18 -3.77 -3.37
N ALA A 81 -5.41 -4.67 -2.43
CA ALA A 81 -4.47 -5.73 -2.05
C ALA A 81 -5.06 -7.14 -2.31
N ARG A 82 -6.00 -7.25 -3.22
CA ARG A 82 -6.63 -8.49 -3.70
C ARG A 82 -7.10 -8.33 -5.13
N ASP A 83 -7.32 -9.44 -5.79
CA ASP A 83 -7.95 -9.45 -7.11
C ASP A 83 -9.43 -9.02 -7.03
N LEU A 84 -9.98 -8.55 -8.15
CA LEU A 84 -11.40 -8.21 -8.24
C LEU A 84 -12.27 -9.50 -8.22
N LYS A 85 -13.40 -9.42 -7.55
CA LYS A 85 -14.43 -10.46 -7.60
C LYS A 85 -15.15 -10.44 -8.96
N PRO A 86 -15.78 -11.54 -9.40
CA PRO A 86 -16.47 -11.59 -10.69
C PRO A 86 -17.50 -10.46 -10.89
N ASN A 87 -18.28 -10.12 -9.87
CA ASN A 87 -19.24 -9.02 -9.92
C ASN A 87 -18.60 -7.63 -10.02
N GLU A 88 -17.40 -7.45 -9.46
CA GLU A 88 -16.63 -6.21 -9.54
C GLU A 88 -16.03 -6.04 -10.95
N VAL A 89 -15.54 -7.13 -11.56
CA VAL A 89 -15.11 -7.15 -12.97
C VAL A 89 -16.29 -6.83 -13.89
N ALA A 90 -17.44 -7.46 -13.67
CA ALA A 90 -18.64 -7.25 -14.48
C ALA A 90 -19.18 -5.81 -14.42
N SER A 91 -18.82 -5.03 -13.39
CA SER A 91 -19.18 -3.62 -13.28
C SER A 91 -18.27 -2.65 -14.08
N GLY A 92 -17.40 -3.17 -14.94
CA GLY A 92 -16.52 -2.38 -15.81
C GLY A 92 -15.29 -1.79 -15.12
N LEU A 93 -14.91 -2.33 -13.96
CA LEU A 93 -13.69 -1.94 -13.27
C LEU A 93 -12.47 -2.62 -13.93
N ALA A 94 -11.46 -1.82 -14.24
CA ALA A 94 -10.14 -2.29 -14.65
C ALA A 94 -9.28 -2.58 -13.42
N TYR A 95 -8.39 -3.57 -13.56
CA TYR A 95 -7.43 -3.98 -12.54
C TYR A 95 -6.02 -3.93 -13.13
N ASP A 96 -5.15 -3.13 -12.52
CA ASP A 96 -3.77 -2.90 -12.99
C ASP A 96 -2.75 -3.24 -11.88
N PRO A 97 -2.12 -4.44 -11.90
CA PRO A 97 -1.10 -4.83 -10.94
C PRO A 97 0.13 -3.93 -11.00
N LEU A 98 0.63 -3.51 -9.81
CA LEU A 98 1.77 -2.61 -9.68
C LEU A 98 3.01 -3.31 -9.13
N PHE A 99 2.87 -3.94 -7.97
CA PHE A 99 3.96 -4.64 -7.29
C PHE A 99 3.42 -5.65 -6.28
N ALA A 100 4.28 -6.57 -5.86
CA ALA A 100 3.98 -7.52 -4.77
C ALA A 100 4.87 -7.21 -3.56
N ILE A 101 4.31 -7.35 -2.36
CA ILE A 101 5.02 -7.15 -1.09
C ILE A 101 4.93 -8.44 -0.28
N PRO A 102 6.04 -8.95 0.32
CA PRO A 102 5.95 -10.04 1.28
C PRO A 102 4.99 -9.70 2.43
N SER A 103 4.01 -10.57 2.67
CA SER A 103 3.11 -10.49 3.84
C SER A 103 3.77 -11.25 4.98
N VAL A 104 4.19 -10.53 6.01
CA VAL A 104 5.02 -11.07 7.08
C VAL A 104 4.28 -11.11 8.41
N PHE A 105 4.67 -12.05 9.26
CA PHE A 105 4.41 -11.98 10.69
C PHE A 105 5.49 -11.11 11.32
N PHE A 106 5.10 -10.19 12.19
CA PHE A 106 6.03 -9.31 12.87
C PHE A 106 5.76 -9.28 14.37
N VAL A 107 6.83 -9.09 15.13
CA VAL A 107 6.79 -9.12 16.60
C VAL A 107 7.41 -7.86 17.20
N HIS A 108 7.00 -7.57 18.43
CA HIS A 108 7.64 -6.54 19.25
C HIS A 108 9.13 -6.87 19.49
N PRO A 109 10.04 -5.89 19.58
CA PRO A 109 11.48 -6.11 19.83
C PRO A 109 11.81 -6.93 21.06
N GLY A 110 10.92 -6.96 22.05
CA GLY A 110 11.04 -7.80 23.25
C GLY A 110 10.92 -9.31 22.99
N VAL A 111 10.59 -9.71 21.77
CA VAL A 111 10.55 -11.11 21.31
C VAL A 111 11.76 -11.34 20.40
N PRO A 112 12.87 -11.95 20.88
CA PRO A 112 14.12 -12.07 20.13
C PRO A 112 14.14 -13.22 19.13
N LEU A 113 12.98 -13.75 18.74
CA LEU A 113 12.85 -14.80 17.72
C LEU A 113 13.06 -14.24 16.33
N GLN A 114 13.59 -15.08 15.42
CA GLN A 114 13.80 -14.74 14.02
C GLN A 114 12.95 -15.59 13.08
N SER A 115 12.44 -16.72 13.54
CA SER A 115 11.64 -17.65 12.74
C SER A 115 10.61 -18.34 13.59
N LEU A 116 9.48 -18.67 13.00
CA LEU A 116 8.49 -19.60 13.52
C LEU A 116 8.18 -20.65 12.45
N SER A 117 7.87 -21.86 12.86
CA SER A 117 7.30 -22.84 11.94
C SER A 117 5.85 -22.48 11.61
N SER A 118 5.38 -22.94 10.47
CA SER A 118 3.96 -22.81 10.08
C SER A 118 3.02 -23.37 11.15
N ALA A 119 3.37 -24.49 11.79
CA ALA A 119 2.58 -25.08 12.88
C ALA A 119 2.55 -24.17 14.13
N GLN A 120 3.70 -23.56 14.50
CA GLN A 120 3.76 -22.61 15.61
C GLN A 120 2.93 -21.37 15.34
N ILE A 121 2.98 -20.82 14.12
CA ILE A 121 2.15 -19.69 13.70
C ILE A 121 0.67 -20.04 13.88
N ARG A 122 0.23 -21.20 13.37
CA ARG A 122 -1.15 -21.66 13.53
C ARG A 122 -1.53 -21.75 15.02
N GLY A 123 -0.73 -22.42 15.84
CA GLY A 123 -1.00 -22.59 17.27
C GLY A 123 -1.10 -21.26 18.02
N ILE A 124 -0.26 -20.29 17.68
CA ILE A 124 -0.31 -18.94 18.25
C ILE A 124 -1.62 -18.22 17.87
N PHE A 125 -1.96 -18.20 16.59
CA PHE A 125 -3.15 -17.46 16.14
C PHE A 125 -4.47 -18.15 16.53
N MET A 126 -4.47 -19.45 16.78
CA MET A 126 -5.60 -20.18 17.38
C MET A 126 -5.66 -20.04 18.92
N GLY A 127 -4.56 -19.58 19.57
CA GLY A 127 -4.47 -19.44 21.02
C GLY A 127 -4.16 -20.75 21.75
N GLU A 128 -3.63 -21.74 21.05
CA GLU A 128 -3.10 -23.00 21.59
C GLU A 128 -1.73 -22.77 22.23
N ILE A 129 -0.88 -21.95 21.62
CA ILE A 129 0.40 -21.47 22.11
C ILE A 129 0.18 -20.05 22.66
N THR A 130 0.41 -19.87 23.96
CA THR A 130 0.04 -18.63 24.68
C THR A 130 1.22 -17.92 25.31
N ASN A 131 2.38 -18.56 25.35
CA ASN A 131 3.62 -18.02 25.91
C ASN A 131 4.77 -18.22 24.93
N TRP A 132 5.60 -17.21 24.74
CA TRP A 132 6.74 -17.27 23.83
C TRP A 132 7.75 -18.35 24.20
N ARG A 133 7.88 -18.74 25.49
CA ARG A 133 8.76 -19.82 25.90
C ARG A 133 8.41 -21.17 25.25
N GLU A 134 7.16 -21.38 24.87
CA GLU A 134 6.70 -22.63 24.23
C GLU A 134 7.28 -22.80 22.82
N VAL A 135 7.81 -21.71 22.25
CA VAL A 135 8.44 -21.67 20.90
C VAL A 135 9.90 -21.22 20.94
N GLY A 136 10.54 -21.31 22.13
CA GLY A 136 11.96 -20.95 22.29
C GLY A 136 12.26 -19.48 22.56
N GLY A 137 11.22 -18.68 22.85
CA GLY A 137 11.34 -17.29 23.24
C GLY A 137 11.40 -17.06 24.74
N PRO A 138 11.29 -15.82 25.21
CA PRO A 138 11.28 -15.48 26.64
C PRO A 138 9.99 -15.97 27.33
N ASP A 139 10.02 -16.04 28.67
CA ASP A 139 8.81 -16.26 29.46
C ASP A 139 7.93 -15.00 29.41
N LEU A 140 7.19 -14.86 28.34
CA LEU A 140 6.38 -13.69 28.04
C LEU A 140 5.09 -14.16 27.35
N ARG A 141 3.95 -13.68 27.86
CA ARG A 141 2.64 -13.99 27.28
C ARG A 141 2.53 -13.46 25.85
N ILE A 142 2.02 -14.30 24.94
CA ILE A 142 1.72 -13.89 23.57
C ILE A 142 0.45 -13.04 23.52
N ARG A 143 0.52 -11.91 22.81
CA ARG A 143 -0.60 -11.02 22.51
C ARG A 143 -0.84 -11.01 21.00
N VAL A 144 -1.88 -11.71 20.57
CA VAL A 144 -2.23 -11.80 19.16
C VAL A 144 -2.95 -10.53 18.71
N VAL A 145 -2.45 -9.90 17.67
CA VAL A 145 -3.13 -8.82 16.94
C VAL A 145 -3.54 -9.37 15.58
N ARG A 146 -4.84 -9.36 15.30
CA ARG A 146 -5.42 -9.88 14.06
C ARG A 146 -6.15 -8.80 13.28
N ARG A 147 -6.43 -9.11 12.02
CA ARG A 147 -7.29 -8.35 11.13
C ARG A 147 -8.65 -9.02 11.02
N GLU A 148 -9.62 -8.33 10.41
CA GLU A 148 -10.92 -8.91 10.08
C GLU A 148 -10.78 -10.07 9.09
N ASP A 149 -11.73 -11.01 9.11
CA ASP A 149 -11.73 -12.16 8.20
C ASP A 149 -11.82 -11.77 6.72
N ALA A 150 -12.41 -10.62 6.42
CA ALA A 150 -12.50 -10.05 5.07
C ALA A 150 -11.29 -9.19 4.67
N ASP A 151 -10.30 -9.03 5.56
CA ASP A 151 -9.08 -8.26 5.26
C ASP A 151 -8.25 -8.94 4.17
N SER A 152 -7.68 -8.15 3.29
CA SER A 152 -6.93 -8.64 2.12
C SER A 152 -5.74 -9.52 2.51
N THR A 153 -5.00 -9.17 3.58
CA THR A 153 -3.85 -9.97 4.03
C THR A 153 -4.31 -11.31 4.59
N VAL A 154 -5.44 -11.36 5.33
CA VAL A 154 -6.02 -12.61 5.83
C VAL A 154 -6.44 -13.51 4.67
N LEU A 155 -7.07 -12.94 3.63
CA LEU A 155 -7.44 -13.70 2.44
C LEU A 155 -6.22 -14.26 1.71
N VAL A 156 -5.17 -13.45 1.55
CA VAL A 156 -3.90 -13.89 0.95
C VAL A 156 -3.25 -15.00 1.78
N PHE A 157 -3.24 -14.91 3.10
CA PHE A 157 -2.72 -16.00 3.94
C PHE A 157 -3.52 -17.29 3.81
N ARG A 158 -4.85 -17.22 3.73
CA ARG A 158 -5.69 -18.39 3.50
C ARG A 158 -5.44 -19.05 2.16
N GLU A 159 -5.09 -18.26 1.14
CA GLU A 159 -4.76 -18.75 -0.20
C GLU A 159 -3.33 -19.33 -0.27
N THR A 160 -2.36 -18.70 0.39
CA THR A 160 -0.93 -18.98 0.19
C THR A 160 -0.27 -19.79 1.31
N LEU A 161 -0.88 -19.85 2.49
CA LEU A 161 -0.38 -20.58 3.65
C LEU A 161 -1.39 -21.67 4.07
N PRO A 162 -1.14 -22.95 3.77
CA PRO A 162 -2.07 -24.04 4.11
C PRO A 162 -2.47 -24.07 5.58
N VAL A 163 -1.60 -23.61 6.49
CA VAL A 163 -1.87 -23.55 7.94
C VAL A 163 -2.93 -22.50 8.32
N PHE A 164 -3.28 -21.59 7.40
CA PHE A 164 -4.35 -20.61 7.58
C PHE A 164 -5.70 -21.07 7.02
N GLU A 165 -5.73 -22.19 6.29
CA GLU A 165 -7.00 -22.76 5.82
C GLU A 165 -7.87 -23.15 7.02
N GLY A 166 -9.10 -22.63 7.04
CA GLY A 166 -10.05 -22.85 8.13
C GLY A 166 -9.62 -22.34 9.50
N LEU A 167 -8.52 -21.56 9.60
CA LEU A 167 -8.05 -21.03 10.88
C LEU A 167 -9.09 -20.10 11.48
N LYS A 168 -9.45 -20.37 12.74
CA LYS A 168 -10.25 -19.48 13.59
C LYS A 168 -9.32 -18.77 14.55
N PHE A 169 -9.29 -17.46 14.47
CA PHE A 169 -8.49 -16.63 15.39
C PHE A 169 -9.00 -16.77 16.82
N THR A 170 -8.07 -16.80 17.77
CA THR A 170 -8.41 -16.83 19.19
C THR A 170 -9.25 -15.60 19.58
N GLU A 171 -10.28 -15.81 20.41
CA GLU A 171 -11.11 -14.71 20.92
C GLU A 171 -10.33 -13.72 21.81
N ARG A 172 -9.17 -14.16 22.34
CA ARG A 172 -8.26 -13.31 23.13
C ARG A 172 -7.39 -12.39 22.28
N SER A 173 -7.59 -12.35 20.95
CA SER A 173 -6.86 -11.47 20.04
C SER A 173 -7.43 -10.05 20.04
N LYS A 174 -6.54 -9.05 19.86
CA LYS A 174 -6.96 -7.70 19.52
C LYS A 174 -7.32 -7.65 18.03
N LEU A 175 -8.52 -7.18 17.72
CA LEU A 175 -8.89 -6.84 16.34
C LEU A 175 -8.35 -5.45 16.00
N ALA A 176 -7.61 -5.35 14.90
CA ALA A 176 -7.18 -4.10 14.28
C ALA A 176 -7.90 -3.92 12.94
N LEU A 177 -8.50 -2.76 12.72
CA LEU A 177 -9.29 -2.48 11.51
C LEU A 177 -8.44 -2.01 10.33
N THR A 178 -7.22 -1.50 10.60
CA THR A 178 -6.28 -1.05 9.57
C THR A 178 -4.90 -1.67 9.78
N THR A 179 -4.08 -1.73 8.72
CA THR A 179 -2.69 -2.19 8.79
C THR A 179 -1.88 -1.33 9.77
N GLN A 180 -2.08 -0.02 9.76
CA GLN A 180 -1.40 0.92 10.67
C GLN A 180 -1.78 0.68 12.14
N GLU A 181 -3.08 0.39 12.41
CA GLU A 181 -3.52 0.02 13.75
C GLU A 181 -2.89 -1.29 14.23
N ALA A 182 -2.78 -2.28 13.36
CA ALA A 182 -2.10 -3.54 13.69
C ALA A 182 -0.63 -3.31 14.07
N ILE A 183 0.09 -2.54 13.26
CA ILE A 183 1.49 -2.16 13.50
C ILE A 183 1.64 -1.42 14.83
N ASN A 184 0.85 -0.39 15.08
CA ASN A 184 0.89 0.39 16.31
C ASN A 184 0.59 -0.50 17.53
N SER A 185 -0.39 -1.40 17.42
CA SER A 185 -0.74 -2.33 18.50
C SER A 185 0.41 -3.26 18.89
N VAL A 186 1.23 -3.67 17.92
CA VAL A 186 2.42 -4.50 18.19
C VAL A 186 3.57 -3.66 18.75
N ILE A 187 3.75 -2.41 18.29
CA ILE A 187 4.75 -1.48 18.83
C ILE A 187 4.52 -1.19 20.30
N GLU A 188 3.27 -1.02 20.70
CA GLU A 188 2.87 -0.61 22.05
C GLU A 188 2.85 -1.75 23.06
N ASN A 189 2.83 -3.01 22.61
CA ASN A 189 2.64 -4.16 23.49
C ASN A 189 3.80 -5.15 23.39
N SER A 190 4.60 -5.24 24.45
CA SER A 190 5.60 -6.31 24.58
C SER A 190 4.93 -7.68 24.51
N GLY A 191 5.57 -8.63 23.82
CA GLY A 191 5.00 -9.94 23.56
C GLY A 191 3.94 -10.00 22.46
N ALA A 192 3.63 -8.90 21.78
CA ALA A 192 2.67 -8.90 20.69
C ALA A 192 3.26 -9.48 19.40
N ILE A 193 2.37 -10.16 18.65
CA ILE A 193 2.58 -10.62 17.28
C ILE A 193 1.41 -10.10 16.42
N GLY A 194 1.73 -9.61 15.26
CA GLY A 194 0.78 -9.20 14.21
C GLY A 194 1.25 -9.65 12.85
N PHE A 195 0.56 -9.23 11.82
CA PHE A 195 0.93 -9.48 10.44
C PHE A 195 0.55 -8.32 9.52
N GLY A 196 1.24 -8.23 8.41
CA GLY A 196 1.01 -7.21 7.38
C GLY A 196 2.15 -7.14 6.38
N PRO A 197 2.17 -6.13 5.50
CA PRO A 197 3.19 -5.97 4.49
C PRO A 197 4.56 -5.63 5.09
N LEU A 198 5.62 -6.25 4.58
CA LEU A 198 7.01 -5.99 4.99
C LEU A 198 7.38 -4.51 4.85
N SER A 199 6.93 -3.86 3.76
CA SER A 199 7.20 -2.44 3.50
C SER A 199 6.76 -1.51 4.62
N ASP A 200 5.65 -1.84 5.30
CA ASP A 200 5.00 -0.94 6.25
C ASP A 200 5.59 -1.03 7.67
N ILE A 201 6.41 -2.05 7.93
CA ILE A 201 7.17 -2.19 9.18
C ILE A 201 8.65 -1.77 9.05
N ARG A 202 9.13 -1.47 7.84
CA ARG A 202 10.54 -1.21 7.52
C ARG A 202 11.17 -0.15 8.41
N ASP A 203 10.50 0.97 8.60
CA ASP A 203 11.01 2.11 9.36
C ASP A 203 10.57 2.07 10.83
N THR A 204 10.10 0.90 11.27
CA THR A 204 9.74 0.63 12.65
C THR A 204 10.82 -0.21 13.36
N ARG A 205 10.70 -0.35 14.66
CA ARG A 205 11.53 -1.28 15.45
C ARG A 205 11.02 -2.73 15.46
N LEU A 206 9.91 -3.01 14.76
CA LEU A 206 9.34 -4.36 14.69
C LEU A 206 10.28 -5.30 13.93
N LYS A 207 10.19 -6.60 14.26
CA LYS A 207 10.97 -7.65 13.60
C LYS A 207 10.06 -8.52 12.76
N ALA A 208 10.35 -8.59 11.46
CA ALA A 208 9.72 -9.58 10.59
C ALA A 208 10.29 -10.97 10.87
N LEU A 209 9.41 -11.98 10.91
CA LEU A 209 9.78 -13.37 11.15
C LEU A 209 9.91 -14.13 9.82
N SER A 210 10.86 -15.03 9.76
CA SER A 210 10.92 -16.09 8.76
C SER A 210 9.81 -17.10 9.02
N ILE A 211 9.31 -17.75 7.97
CA ILE A 211 8.36 -18.86 8.03
C ILE A 211 9.11 -20.13 7.64
N ASP A 212 9.13 -21.15 8.49
CA ASP A 212 9.85 -22.41 8.26
C ASP A 212 11.33 -22.19 7.85
N GLY A 213 11.96 -21.16 8.43
CA GLY A 213 13.35 -20.78 8.13
C GLY A 213 13.52 -19.97 6.84
N ILE A 214 12.47 -19.71 6.06
CA ILE A 214 12.52 -18.92 4.84
C ILE A 214 12.31 -17.43 5.18
N PRO A 215 13.31 -16.57 5.00
CA PRO A 215 13.19 -15.13 5.32
C PRO A 215 12.38 -14.37 4.28
N PRO A 216 11.77 -13.22 4.65
CA PRO A 216 10.98 -12.40 3.72
C PRO A 216 11.76 -11.90 2.49
N SER A 217 13.08 -11.85 2.54
CA SER A 217 13.94 -11.47 1.41
C SER A 217 14.14 -12.59 0.37
N ASP A 218 13.80 -13.83 0.72
CA ASP A 218 13.93 -14.97 -0.18
C ASP A 218 12.79 -14.98 -1.20
N ALA A 219 13.11 -15.28 -2.45
CA ALA A 219 12.10 -15.40 -3.52
C ALA A 219 11.05 -16.48 -3.25
N ARG A 220 11.42 -17.51 -2.46
CA ARG A 220 10.56 -18.61 -2.03
C ARG A 220 9.65 -18.26 -0.85
N TYR A 221 9.74 -17.03 -0.29
CA TYR A 221 8.86 -16.64 0.83
C TYR A 221 7.40 -16.88 0.45
N PRO A 222 6.63 -17.62 1.27
CA PRO A 222 5.41 -18.27 0.78
C PRO A 222 4.24 -17.31 0.57
N SER A 223 4.25 -16.13 1.17
CA SER A 223 3.11 -15.22 1.10
C SER A 223 3.51 -13.82 0.63
N LYS A 224 2.81 -13.33 -0.40
CA LYS A 224 3.00 -11.98 -0.95
C LYS A 224 1.64 -11.39 -1.29
N VAL A 225 1.39 -10.17 -0.83
CA VAL A 225 0.21 -9.40 -1.23
C VAL A 225 0.51 -8.65 -2.52
N LYS A 226 -0.40 -8.73 -3.49
CA LYS A 226 -0.35 -7.96 -4.74
C LYS A 226 -1.02 -6.62 -4.51
N ILE A 227 -0.33 -5.54 -4.80
CA ILE A 227 -0.91 -4.21 -4.83
C ILE A 227 -1.25 -3.86 -6.28
N ALA A 228 -2.48 -3.48 -6.50
CA ALA A 228 -2.99 -3.09 -7.80
C ALA A 228 -3.81 -1.81 -7.71
N PHE A 229 -3.97 -1.14 -8.85
CA PHE A 229 -4.96 -0.09 -8.99
C PHE A 229 -6.26 -0.63 -9.58
N VAL A 230 -7.35 -0.01 -9.15
CA VAL A 230 -8.69 -0.21 -9.68
C VAL A 230 -9.25 1.14 -10.11
N TYR A 231 -9.80 1.20 -11.32
CA TYR A 231 -10.38 2.40 -11.92
C TYR A 231 -11.37 2.04 -13.02
N LYS A 232 -12.19 3.01 -13.43
CA LYS A 232 -12.98 2.93 -14.67
C LYS A 232 -12.19 3.58 -15.81
N PRO A 233 -11.83 2.89 -16.90
CA PRO A 233 -10.94 3.42 -17.95
C PRO A 233 -11.39 4.75 -18.53
N HIS A 234 -12.70 4.94 -18.74
CA HIS A 234 -13.27 6.16 -19.32
C HIS A 234 -13.25 7.37 -18.38
N ARG A 235 -12.90 7.17 -17.09
CA ARG A 235 -12.81 8.26 -16.10
C ARG A 235 -11.39 8.72 -15.81
N LEU A 236 -10.38 8.04 -16.37
CA LEU A 236 -8.99 8.45 -16.17
C LEU A 236 -8.72 9.82 -16.78
N THR A 237 -8.23 10.74 -15.94
CA THR A 237 -7.73 12.04 -16.41
C THR A 237 -6.31 11.90 -16.97
N ASP A 238 -5.87 12.87 -17.78
CA ASP A 238 -4.50 12.90 -18.31
C ASP A 238 -3.44 12.87 -17.20
N ASP A 239 -3.71 13.51 -16.06
CA ASP A 239 -2.80 13.53 -14.91
C ASP A 239 -2.63 12.15 -14.30
N ILE A 240 -3.73 11.42 -14.12
CA ILE A 240 -3.69 10.04 -13.62
C ILE A 240 -2.99 9.14 -14.64
N GLN A 241 -3.25 9.28 -15.92
CA GLN A 241 -2.57 8.50 -16.97
C GLN A 241 -1.06 8.75 -16.98
N ARG A 242 -0.62 10.01 -16.78
CA ARG A 242 0.81 10.33 -16.63
C ARG A 242 1.42 9.68 -15.39
N PHE A 243 0.71 9.68 -14.28
CA PHE A 243 1.16 8.98 -13.06
C PHE A 243 1.25 7.46 -13.28
N LEU A 244 0.24 6.84 -13.90
CA LEU A 244 0.27 5.41 -14.24
C LEU A 244 1.45 5.07 -15.15
N SER A 245 1.77 5.95 -16.09
CA SER A 245 2.94 5.80 -16.98
C SER A 245 4.27 5.90 -16.20
N TYR A 246 4.36 6.86 -15.27
CA TYR A 246 5.53 7.01 -14.40
C TYR A 246 5.79 5.73 -13.58
N LEU A 247 4.76 5.08 -13.07
CA LEU A 247 4.90 3.85 -12.28
C LEU A 247 5.53 2.67 -13.05
N ARG A 248 5.60 2.76 -14.38
CA ARG A 248 6.27 1.77 -15.26
C ARG A 248 7.73 2.09 -15.55
N THR A 249 8.25 3.21 -15.01
CA THR A 249 9.65 3.61 -15.23
C THR A 249 10.63 2.81 -14.37
N PRO A 250 11.92 2.72 -14.79
CA PRO A 250 12.97 2.12 -13.97
C PRO A 250 13.15 2.81 -12.60
N ASP A 251 12.89 4.11 -12.52
CA ASP A 251 13.02 4.88 -11.29
C ASP A 251 11.93 4.49 -10.27
N ALA A 252 10.68 4.39 -10.71
CA ALA A 252 9.60 3.87 -9.88
C ALA A 252 9.89 2.43 -9.42
N ALA A 253 10.38 1.57 -10.31
CA ALA A 253 10.76 0.21 -9.97
C ALA A 253 11.90 0.15 -8.92
N ARG A 254 12.85 1.09 -8.95
CA ARG A 254 13.92 1.21 -7.95
C ARG A 254 13.34 1.59 -6.57
N ILE A 255 12.39 2.53 -6.53
CA ILE A 255 11.68 2.89 -5.30
C ILE A 255 10.95 1.67 -4.72
N VAL A 256 10.17 0.95 -5.53
CA VAL A 256 9.47 -0.26 -5.10
C VAL A 256 10.44 -1.27 -4.46
N ARG A 257 11.56 -1.57 -5.14
CA ARG A 257 12.59 -2.51 -4.61
C ARG A 257 13.22 -2.03 -3.32
N SER A 258 13.40 -0.72 -3.13
CA SER A 258 13.98 -0.19 -1.90
C SER A 258 13.11 -0.46 -0.66
N PHE A 259 11.83 -0.77 -0.84
CA PHE A 259 10.91 -1.20 0.22
C PHE A 259 10.81 -2.73 0.36
N GLY A 260 11.67 -3.50 -0.29
CA GLY A 260 11.61 -4.96 -0.28
C GLY A 260 10.43 -5.53 -1.08
N ALA A 261 9.79 -4.71 -1.91
CA ALA A 261 8.70 -5.10 -2.79
C ALA A 261 9.22 -5.45 -4.20
N HIS A 262 8.41 -6.20 -4.96
CA HIS A 262 8.76 -6.69 -6.28
C HIS A 262 7.84 -6.02 -7.32
N PRO A 263 8.36 -5.12 -8.18
CA PRO A 263 7.54 -4.48 -9.21
C PRO A 263 7.06 -5.51 -10.24
N TYR A 264 5.83 -5.37 -10.71
CA TYR A 264 5.36 -6.06 -11.91
C TYR A 264 5.87 -5.31 -13.13
N THR A 265 6.67 -5.98 -13.94
CA THR A 265 7.05 -5.52 -15.29
C THR A 265 6.05 -6.11 -16.27
N LYS A 266 5.45 -5.26 -17.11
CA LYS A 266 4.69 -5.72 -18.29
C LYS A 266 5.65 -6.18 -19.35
#